data_97708abaf34127e9b9bbb3509f5fc569
#
_entry.id   97708abaf34127e9b9bbb3509f5fc569
#
_cell.length_a   1.000
_cell.length_b   1.000
_cell.length_c   1.000
_cell.angle_alpha   90.00
_cell.angle_beta   90.00
_cell.angle_gamma   90.00
#
_symmetry.space_group_name_H-M   'P 1'
#
loop_
_entity.id
_entity.type
_entity.pdbx_description
1 polymer ?
#
loop_
_entity_poly.entity_id
_entity_poly.type
_entity_poly.pdbx_seq_one_letter_code
_entity_poly.pdbx_strand_id
1 'polypeptide(L)'
;MYKRQDTFLSEVDKPDKPEEQPEDIAQPELDLQPLAGIDVSIAKPKATFKAGGSFFRDGEYIPLFKVQPIYPRRAQERGTQGYAIVSFTITDSGSVEDAKAIEGYCGDPTGPESELRPCTMFNSASARAALKLKYKPKIVDGKATSVSDVLHRFTFIMAEDEGR
;
A
#
# COMPACT_ATOMS: atom_id res chain seq x y z
N MET A 1 54.53 37.01 -18.33
CA MET A 1 54.58 35.98 -19.39
C MET A 1 53.77 34.77 -18.93
N TYR A 2 52.55 34.73 -19.31
CA TYR A 2 51.70 33.56 -19.04
C TYR A 2 51.63 32.68 -20.27
N LYS A 3 52.17 31.46 -20.17
CA LYS A 3 52.02 30.43 -21.20
C LYS A 3 50.64 29.83 -21.10
N ARG A 4 49.83 30.00 -22.16
CA ARG A 4 48.62 29.25 -22.36
C ARG A 4 48.97 27.81 -22.67
N GLN A 5 48.44 26.90 -21.88
CA GLN A 5 48.46 25.48 -22.23
C GLN A 5 47.17 25.20 -23.04
N ASP A 6 47.40 24.92 -24.31
CA ASP A 6 46.38 24.40 -25.21
C ASP A 6 46.08 22.95 -24.79
N THR A 7 44.93 22.76 -24.20
CA THR A 7 44.40 21.42 -23.96
C THR A 7 43.81 20.89 -25.27
N PHE A 8 44.52 19.98 -25.88
CA PHE A 8 44.01 19.19 -26.98
C PHE A 8 42.88 18.31 -26.45
N LEU A 9 41.64 18.60 -26.86
CA LEU A 9 40.55 17.70 -26.76
C LEU A 9 40.80 16.57 -27.77
N SER A 10 41.23 15.43 -27.28
CA SER A 10 41.24 14.21 -28.08
C SER A 10 39.83 13.81 -28.40
N GLU A 11 39.50 13.88 -29.66
CA GLU A 11 38.29 13.33 -30.28
C GLU A 11 38.22 11.85 -29.92
N VAL A 12 37.22 11.50 -29.11
CA VAL A 12 36.95 10.10 -28.80
C VAL A 12 36.24 9.51 -30.01
N ASP A 13 37.04 8.75 -30.75
CA ASP A 13 36.56 7.89 -31.82
C ASP A 13 35.53 6.94 -31.25
N LYS A 14 34.25 7.09 -31.67
CA LYS A 14 33.18 6.16 -31.34
C LYS A 14 33.39 4.91 -32.18
N PRO A 15 33.55 3.72 -31.57
CA PRO A 15 33.50 2.51 -32.34
C PRO A 15 32.09 2.33 -32.87
N ASP A 16 31.96 2.26 -34.18
CA ASP A 16 30.75 1.79 -34.87
C ASP A 16 30.38 0.40 -34.34
N LYS A 17 29.35 0.36 -33.55
CA LYS A 17 28.70 -0.90 -33.21
C LYS A 17 27.90 -1.35 -34.42
N PRO A 18 28.17 -2.52 -34.99
CA PRO A 18 27.24 -3.10 -35.95
C PRO A 18 25.92 -3.35 -35.23
N GLU A 19 24.84 -2.81 -35.76
CA GLU A 19 23.48 -3.14 -35.36
C GLU A 19 23.25 -4.62 -35.67
N GLU A 20 23.38 -5.47 -34.65
CA GLU A 20 22.84 -6.79 -34.67
C GLU A 20 21.31 -6.66 -34.68
N GLN A 21 20.72 -6.95 -35.84
CA GLN A 21 19.28 -7.12 -35.98
C GLN A 21 18.86 -8.24 -35.01
N PRO A 22 17.82 -8.02 -34.19
CA PRO A 22 17.31 -9.12 -33.40
C PRO A 22 16.82 -10.21 -34.32
N GLU A 23 17.47 -11.37 -34.23
CA GLU A 23 16.97 -12.58 -34.88
C GLU A 23 15.54 -12.82 -34.41
N ASP A 24 14.65 -12.95 -35.39
CA ASP A 24 13.27 -13.35 -35.22
C ASP A 24 13.24 -14.65 -34.41
N ILE A 25 13.08 -14.54 -33.10
CA ILE A 25 12.82 -15.69 -32.24
C ILE A 25 11.40 -16.12 -32.58
N ALA A 26 11.30 -17.11 -33.47
CA ALA A 26 10.04 -17.77 -33.71
C ALA A 26 9.43 -18.20 -32.39
N GLN A 27 8.32 -17.59 -32.04
CA GLN A 27 7.53 -17.96 -30.88
C GLN A 27 7.11 -19.44 -31.10
N PRO A 28 7.41 -20.32 -30.14
CA PRO A 28 6.83 -21.67 -30.25
C PRO A 28 5.31 -21.49 -30.11
N GLU A 29 4.59 -21.87 -31.16
CA GLU A 29 3.14 -22.05 -31.09
C GLU A 29 2.86 -23.06 -30.00
N LEU A 30 2.41 -22.56 -28.85
CA LEU A 30 1.84 -23.38 -27.79
C LEU A 30 0.52 -23.93 -28.31
N ASP A 31 0.58 -25.15 -28.80
CA ASP A 31 -0.59 -25.95 -29.14
C ASP A 31 -1.36 -26.24 -27.84
N LEU A 32 -2.26 -25.31 -27.46
CA LEU A 32 -3.17 -25.48 -26.37
C LEU A 32 -4.29 -26.43 -26.78
N GLN A 33 -4.00 -27.73 -26.73
CA GLN A 33 -5.05 -28.72 -26.79
C GLN A 33 -5.96 -28.56 -25.56
N PRO A 34 -7.27 -28.38 -25.73
CA PRO A 34 -8.17 -28.32 -24.59
C PRO A 34 -8.19 -29.70 -23.95
N LEU A 35 -7.59 -29.79 -22.76
CA LEU A 35 -7.75 -30.93 -21.87
C LEU A 35 -9.22 -30.96 -21.39
N ALA A 36 -10.03 -31.65 -22.19
CA ALA A 36 -11.39 -31.95 -21.78
C ALA A 36 -11.34 -32.96 -20.62
N GLY A 37 -11.81 -32.53 -19.43
CA GLY A 37 -12.11 -33.47 -18.35
C GLY A 37 -11.36 -33.29 -17.03
N ILE A 38 -10.75 -32.14 -16.78
CA ILE A 38 -10.31 -31.82 -15.40
C ILE A 38 -11.34 -30.88 -14.79
N ASP A 39 -12.22 -31.43 -13.97
CA ASP A 39 -13.07 -30.68 -13.07
C ASP A 39 -12.16 -30.02 -12.03
N VAL A 40 -11.61 -28.85 -12.38
CA VAL A 40 -10.88 -28.03 -11.41
C VAL A 40 -11.93 -27.40 -10.52
N SER A 41 -12.33 -28.13 -9.50
CA SER A 41 -13.00 -27.54 -8.36
C SER A 41 -12.04 -26.52 -7.74
N ILE A 42 -12.12 -25.29 -8.25
CA ILE A 42 -11.40 -24.15 -7.67
C ILE A 42 -12.02 -23.92 -6.29
N ALA A 43 -11.43 -24.57 -5.29
CA ALA A 43 -11.68 -24.21 -3.92
C ALA A 43 -11.42 -22.70 -3.82
N LYS A 44 -12.48 -21.95 -3.52
CA LYS A 44 -12.37 -20.49 -3.29
C LYS A 44 -11.20 -20.29 -2.35
N PRO A 45 -10.14 -19.56 -2.74
CA PRO A 45 -9.04 -19.32 -1.84
C PRO A 45 -9.62 -18.62 -0.63
N LYS A 46 -9.45 -19.24 0.54
CA LYS A 46 -9.61 -18.52 1.80
C LYS A 46 -8.69 -17.31 1.67
N ALA A 47 -9.30 -16.13 1.70
CA ALA A 47 -8.56 -14.88 1.61
C ALA A 47 -7.55 -14.86 2.76
N THR A 48 -6.34 -15.33 2.50
CA THR A 48 -5.21 -15.10 3.38
C THR A 48 -4.87 -13.64 3.23
N PHE A 49 -5.11 -12.91 4.28
CA PHE A 49 -4.84 -11.52 4.41
C PHE A 49 -3.33 -11.30 4.27
N LYS A 50 -2.87 -10.88 3.09
CA LYS A 50 -1.50 -10.43 2.91
C LYS A 50 -1.45 -8.96 3.32
N ALA A 51 -0.72 -8.66 4.37
CA ALA A 51 -0.36 -7.29 4.73
C ALA A 51 0.32 -6.64 3.53
N GLY A 52 -0.30 -5.60 2.95
CA GLY A 52 0.19 -4.92 1.73
C GLY A 52 -0.80 -4.91 0.56
N GLY A 53 -1.83 -5.75 0.58
CA GLY A 53 -2.93 -5.68 -0.38
C GLY A 53 -3.84 -4.48 -0.09
N SER A 54 -4.33 -3.82 -1.12
CA SER A 54 -5.39 -2.82 -1.00
C SER A 54 -6.54 -3.39 -0.17
N PHE A 55 -6.75 -2.84 1.03
CA PHE A 55 -7.80 -3.27 1.95
C PHE A 55 -9.20 -2.92 1.46
N PHE A 56 -9.27 -2.25 0.35
CA PHE A 56 -10.51 -1.88 -0.29
C PHE A 56 -10.78 -2.87 -1.42
N ARG A 57 -11.49 -3.93 -1.09
CA ARG A 57 -12.20 -4.66 -2.13
C ARG A 57 -13.28 -3.72 -2.67
N ASP A 58 -13.03 -3.23 -3.89
CA ASP A 58 -14.04 -2.64 -4.77
C ASP A 58 -14.83 -1.44 -4.25
N GLY A 59 -14.14 -0.43 -3.72
CA GLY A 59 -14.75 0.90 -3.52
C GLY A 59 -15.95 0.98 -2.57
N GLU A 60 -16.29 -0.11 -1.90
CA GLU A 60 -17.53 -0.24 -1.14
C GLU A 60 -17.55 0.59 0.15
N TYR A 61 -16.36 0.86 0.74
CA TYR A 61 -16.25 1.60 2.00
C TYR A 61 -15.17 2.68 1.95
N ILE A 62 -15.41 3.68 1.13
CA ILE A 62 -14.54 4.86 1.05
C ILE A 62 -15.04 5.89 2.06
N PRO A 63 -14.19 6.37 2.99
CA PRO A 63 -14.59 7.42 3.90
C PRO A 63 -14.91 8.71 3.14
N LEU A 64 -15.93 9.43 3.57
CA LEU A 64 -16.36 10.69 2.96
C LEU A 64 -15.30 11.79 3.05
N PHE A 65 -14.44 11.71 4.06
CA PHE A 65 -13.29 12.58 4.21
C PHE A 65 -12.13 11.85 4.91
N LYS A 66 -10.92 12.28 4.61
CA LYS A 66 -9.72 11.72 5.21
C LYS A 66 -9.53 12.27 6.63
N VAL A 67 -9.28 11.38 7.58
CA VAL A 67 -8.89 11.73 8.94
C VAL A 67 -7.43 11.39 9.12
N GLN A 68 -6.62 12.38 9.48
CA GLN A 68 -5.24 12.13 9.88
C GLN A 68 -5.20 11.78 11.38
N PRO A 69 -4.59 10.64 11.74
CA PRO A 69 -4.38 10.29 13.12
C PRO A 69 -3.34 11.23 13.76
N ILE A 70 -3.51 11.50 15.05
CA ILE A 70 -2.50 12.24 15.80
C ILE A 70 -1.28 11.33 16.00
N TYR A 71 -0.12 11.82 15.58
CA TYR A 71 1.14 11.07 15.73
C TYR A 71 1.44 10.84 17.21
N PRO A 72 1.69 9.62 17.66
CA PRO A 72 2.02 9.35 19.06
C PRO A 72 3.34 10.03 19.44
N ARG A 73 3.34 10.76 20.54
CA ARG A 73 4.50 11.55 20.97
C ARG A 73 5.78 10.71 21.13
N ARG A 74 5.66 9.52 21.72
CA ARG A 74 6.79 8.59 21.86
C ARG A 74 7.35 8.10 20.53
N ALA A 75 6.49 7.92 19.53
CA ALA A 75 6.92 7.54 18.20
C ALA A 75 7.63 8.70 17.49
N GLN A 76 7.11 9.92 17.67
CA GLN A 76 7.69 11.13 17.13
C GLN A 76 9.08 11.41 17.71
N GLU A 77 9.23 11.31 19.04
CA GLU A 77 10.51 11.51 19.75
C GLU A 77 11.58 10.49 19.33
N ARG A 78 11.17 9.30 18.93
CA ARG A 78 12.07 8.22 18.50
C ARG A 78 12.29 8.14 16.99
N GLY A 79 11.65 8.99 16.22
CA GLY A 79 11.66 8.90 14.76
C GLY A 79 11.05 7.61 14.23
N THR A 80 10.12 6.99 14.96
CA THR A 80 9.54 5.71 14.60
C THR A 80 8.34 5.90 13.70
N GLN A 81 8.41 5.37 12.50
CA GLN A 81 7.31 5.29 11.54
C GLN A 81 6.58 3.95 11.63
N GLY A 82 5.46 3.80 10.95
CA GLY A 82 4.73 2.55 10.93
C GLY A 82 3.29 2.68 10.47
N TYR A 83 2.52 1.64 10.72
CA TYR A 83 1.08 1.65 10.47
C TYR A 83 0.31 0.80 11.48
N ALA A 84 -0.98 1.02 11.55
CA ALA A 84 -1.88 0.16 12.29
C ALA A 84 -3.15 -0.11 11.49
N ILE A 85 -3.70 -1.28 11.64
CA ILE A 85 -4.94 -1.73 11.05
C ILE A 85 -6.00 -1.73 12.13
N VAL A 86 -7.10 -1.04 11.87
CA VAL A 86 -8.23 -0.91 12.79
C VAL A 86 -9.44 -1.60 12.18
N SER A 87 -10.08 -2.44 12.97
CA SER A 87 -11.40 -3.01 12.67
C SER A 87 -12.46 -2.19 13.39
N PHE A 88 -13.56 -1.90 12.73
CA PHE A 88 -14.68 -1.14 13.27
C PHE A 88 -16.00 -1.48 12.58
N THR A 89 -17.08 -0.96 13.14
CA THR A 89 -18.42 -1.06 12.57
C THR A 89 -18.85 0.30 12.01
N ILE A 90 -19.36 0.29 10.78
CA ILE A 90 -20.05 1.44 10.19
C ILE A 90 -21.51 1.33 10.54
N THR A 91 -22.07 2.32 11.22
CA THR A 91 -23.48 2.35 11.59
C THR A 91 -24.37 2.67 10.38
N ASP A 92 -25.67 2.50 10.54
CA ASP A 92 -26.68 2.90 9.56
C ASP A 92 -26.68 4.41 9.24
N SER A 93 -26.18 5.22 10.16
CA SER A 93 -25.95 6.67 9.94
C SER A 93 -24.62 7.02 9.26
N GLY A 94 -23.75 6.02 8.99
CA GLY A 94 -22.42 6.21 8.44
C GLY A 94 -21.35 6.60 9.45
N SER A 95 -21.65 6.57 10.73
CA SER A 95 -20.69 6.80 11.81
C SER A 95 -19.90 5.52 12.10
N VAL A 96 -18.73 5.68 12.71
CA VAL A 96 -17.89 4.54 13.13
C VAL A 96 -18.03 4.30 14.61
N GLU A 97 -18.21 3.05 15.00
CA GLU A 97 -18.20 2.58 16.38
C GLU A 97 -17.38 1.29 16.52
N ASP A 98 -17.11 0.87 17.76
CA ASP A 98 -16.32 -0.34 18.09
C ASP A 98 -14.95 -0.40 17.43
N ALA A 99 -14.28 0.73 17.27
CA ALA A 99 -12.96 0.79 16.65
C ALA A 99 -11.89 0.14 17.54
N LYS A 100 -11.26 -0.90 17.02
CA LYS A 100 -10.19 -1.66 17.67
C LYS A 100 -9.01 -1.84 16.72
N ALA A 101 -7.81 -1.50 17.15
CA ALA A 101 -6.62 -1.86 16.41
C ALA A 101 -6.37 -3.37 16.55
N ILE A 102 -6.32 -4.06 15.42
CA ILE A 102 -6.11 -5.51 15.36
C ILE A 102 -4.67 -5.85 15.07
N GLU A 103 -3.97 -5.00 14.32
CA GLU A 103 -2.57 -5.16 13.96
C GLU A 103 -1.87 -3.81 14.00
N GLY A 104 -0.59 -3.84 14.36
CA GLY A 104 0.28 -2.67 14.33
C GLY A 104 1.71 -3.07 14.02
N TYR A 105 2.38 -2.25 13.23
CA TYR A 105 3.75 -2.47 12.80
C TYR A 105 4.56 -1.18 12.88
N CYS A 106 5.79 -1.31 13.36
CA CYS A 106 6.80 -0.26 13.39
C CYS A 106 7.89 -0.56 12.37
N GLY A 107 8.32 0.45 11.67
CA GLY A 107 9.29 0.41 10.58
C GLY A 107 8.86 1.35 9.46
N ASP A 108 9.61 1.40 8.38
CA ASP A 108 9.23 2.20 7.21
C ASP A 108 8.03 1.55 6.50
N PRO A 109 6.84 2.17 6.50
CA PRO A 109 5.67 1.60 5.85
C PRO A 109 5.73 1.66 4.31
N THR A 110 6.71 2.34 3.75
CA THR A 110 6.98 2.43 2.31
C THR A 110 8.08 1.49 1.86
N GLY A 111 8.84 0.95 2.81
CA GLY A 111 9.94 0.01 2.59
C GLY A 111 9.49 -1.45 2.47
N PRO A 112 10.43 -2.37 2.43
CA PRO A 112 10.13 -3.79 2.36
C PRO A 112 9.48 -4.31 3.65
N GLU A 113 8.49 -5.19 3.53
CA GLU A 113 7.77 -5.77 4.68
C GLU A 113 8.70 -6.49 5.69
N SER A 114 9.86 -6.96 5.24
CA SER A 114 10.85 -7.62 6.09
C SER A 114 11.43 -6.73 7.19
N GLU A 115 11.35 -5.42 7.04
CA GLU A 115 11.83 -4.43 8.00
C GLU A 115 10.75 -4.01 9.01
N LEU A 116 9.51 -4.40 8.76
CA LEU A 116 8.40 -4.12 9.66
C LEU A 116 8.41 -5.10 10.83
N ARG A 117 8.23 -4.56 12.04
CA ARG A 117 8.16 -5.35 13.26
C ARG A 117 6.82 -5.12 13.95
N PRO A 118 6.15 -6.16 14.45
CA PRO A 118 4.93 -5.99 15.21
C PRO A 118 5.13 -5.04 16.39
N CYS A 119 4.26 -4.04 16.50
CA CYS A 119 4.27 -3.10 17.63
C CYS A 119 2.86 -2.54 17.88
N THR A 120 2.67 -1.98 19.06
CA THR A 120 1.38 -1.42 19.48
C THR A 120 1.38 0.11 19.58
N MET A 121 2.48 0.75 19.19
CA MET A 121 2.71 2.17 19.41
C MET A 121 1.67 3.06 18.72
N PHE A 122 1.17 2.64 17.57
CA PHE A 122 0.21 3.38 16.78
C PHE A 122 -1.25 2.98 17.02
N ASN A 123 -1.50 1.89 17.72
CA ASN A 123 -2.83 1.30 17.88
C ASN A 123 -3.86 2.28 18.47
N SER A 124 -3.51 2.92 19.56
CA SER A 124 -4.41 3.84 20.26
C SER A 124 -4.74 5.09 19.43
N ALA A 125 -3.74 5.66 18.73
CA ALA A 125 -3.94 6.82 17.86
C ALA A 125 -4.81 6.47 16.66
N SER A 126 -4.62 5.30 16.08
CA SER A 126 -5.40 4.79 14.95
C SER A 126 -6.85 4.52 15.32
N ALA A 127 -7.11 3.87 16.46
CA ALA A 127 -8.45 3.62 16.95
C ALA A 127 -9.23 4.94 17.22
N ARG A 128 -8.60 5.93 17.81
CA ARG A 128 -9.22 7.27 18.02
C ARG A 128 -9.50 7.98 16.70
N ALA A 129 -8.61 7.85 15.72
CA ALA A 129 -8.81 8.43 14.39
C ALA A 129 -9.97 7.74 13.65
N ALA A 130 -10.08 6.42 13.78
CA ALA A 130 -11.15 5.65 13.16
C ALA A 130 -12.55 6.12 13.63
N LEU A 131 -12.72 6.43 14.91
CA LEU A 131 -13.98 6.95 15.46
C LEU A 131 -14.42 8.29 14.84
N LYS A 132 -13.51 9.03 14.24
CA LYS A 132 -13.80 10.30 13.55
C LYS A 132 -14.14 10.11 12.06
N LEU A 133 -13.94 8.93 11.51
CA LEU A 133 -14.29 8.64 10.12
C LEU A 133 -15.81 8.68 9.94
N LYS A 134 -16.21 9.07 8.74
CA LYS A 134 -17.61 9.05 8.28
C LYS A 134 -17.66 8.37 6.93
N TYR A 135 -18.62 7.50 6.80
CA TYR A 135 -18.87 6.71 5.60
C TYR A 135 -20.25 6.96 5.04
N LYS A 136 -20.43 6.62 3.78
CA LYS A 136 -21.75 6.52 3.21
C LYS A 136 -22.38 5.21 3.73
N PRO A 137 -23.57 5.26 4.35
CA PRO A 137 -24.20 4.05 4.86
C PRO A 137 -24.53 3.08 3.73
N LYS A 138 -24.42 1.79 4.02
CA LYS A 138 -24.84 0.74 3.08
C LYS A 138 -26.36 0.69 3.04
N ILE A 139 -26.93 0.72 1.86
CA ILE A 139 -28.38 0.57 1.64
C ILE A 139 -28.65 -0.84 1.15
N VAL A 140 -29.48 -1.56 1.89
CA VAL A 140 -29.99 -2.89 1.54
C VAL A 140 -31.50 -2.84 1.57
N ASP A 141 -32.14 -3.19 0.47
CA ASP A 141 -33.62 -3.16 0.32
C ASP A 141 -34.25 -1.81 0.72
N GLY A 142 -33.58 -0.69 0.37
CA GLY A 142 -34.04 0.66 0.68
C GLY A 142 -33.83 1.10 2.13
N LYS A 143 -33.17 0.30 2.97
CA LYS A 143 -32.86 0.62 4.37
C LYS A 143 -31.37 0.74 4.57
N ALA A 144 -30.96 1.77 5.32
CA ALA A 144 -29.58 1.88 5.77
C ALA A 144 -29.25 0.76 6.75
N THR A 145 -28.14 0.08 6.53
CA THR A 145 -27.70 -1.09 7.29
C THR A 145 -26.31 -0.87 7.84
N SER A 146 -26.07 -1.28 9.07
CA SER A 146 -24.73 -1.29 9.65
C SER A 146 -23.85 -2.40 9.05
N VAL A 147 -22.54 -2.16 9.02
CA VAL A 147 -21.55 -3.11 8.51
C VAL A 147 -20.45 -3.27 9.55
N SER A 148 -20.29 -4.49 10.05
CA SER A 148 -19.23 -4.84 10.99
C SER A 148 -17.93 -5.27 10.28
N ASP A 149 -16.85 -5.34 11.05
CA ASP A 149 -15.54 -5.86 10.62
C ASP A 149 -14.95 -5.13 9.41
N VAL A 150 -15.23 -3.85 9.28
CA VAL A 150 -14.60 -2.99 8.27
C VAL A 150 -13.17 -2.67 8.71
N LEU A 151 -12.22 -2.87 7.81
CA LEU A 151 -10.81 -2.65 8.07
C LEU A 151 -10.32 -1.35 7.44
N HIS A 152 -9.55 -0.59 8.20
CA HIS A 152 -8.88 0.61 7.70
C HIS A 152 -7.43 0.66 8.22
N ARG A 153 -6.51 0.98 7.31
CA ARG A 153 -5.09 1.13 7.63
C ARG A 153 -4.76 2.60 7.82
N PHE A 154 -4.22 2.93 8.98
CA PHE A 154 -3.62 4.24 9.27
C PHE A 154 -2.11 4.15 9.16
N THR A 155 -1.52 4.99 8.34
CA THR A 155 -0.08 5.02 8.11
C THR A 155 0.51 6.27 8.76
N PHE A 156 1.63 6.10 9.46
CA PHE A 156 2.36 7.14 10.16
C PHE A 156 3.74 7.29 9.53
N ILE A 157 3.88 8.34 8.74
CA ILE A 157 5.14 8.71 8.06
C ILE A 157 5.55 10.06 8.63
N MET A 158 6.82 10.21 8.96
CA MET A 158 7.38 11.51 9.27
C MET A 158 7.62 12.25 7.96
N ALA A 159 7.21 13.51 7.89
CA ALA A 159 7.67 14.36 6.82
C ALA A 159 9.20 14.44 6.92
N GLU A 160 9.89 14.08 5.85
CA GLU A 160 11.30 14.40 5.75
C GLU A 160 11.40 15.92 5.85
N ASP A 161 12.14 16.38 6.86
CA ASP A 161 12.52 17.78 6.95
C ASP A 161 13.34 18.03 5.68
N GLU A 162 12.73 18.59 4.65
CA GLU A 162 13.47 19.14 3.52
C GLU A 162 14.34 20.25 4.10
N GLY A 163 15.54 19.83 4.53
CA GLY A 163 16.53 20.69 5.10
C GLY A 163 16.78 21.90 4.20
N ARG A 164 16.52 23.05 4.76
CA ARG A 164 16.93 24.32 4.21
C ARG A 164 18.44 24.35 3.95
#